data_732073ee1e94caf35bfaa71c43b8a34d
#
_entry.id   732073ee1e94caf35bfaa71c43b8a34d
#
_cell.length_a   1.000
_cell.length_b   1.000
_cell.length_c   1.000
_cell.angle_alpha   90.00
_cell.angle_beta   90.00
_cell.angle_gamma   90.00
#
_symmetry.space_group_name_H-M   'P 1'
#
loop_
_entity.id
_entity.type
_entity.pdbx_description
1 polymer ?
#
loop_
_entity_poly.entity_id
_entity_poly.type
_entity_poly.pdbx_seq_one_letter_code
_entity_poly.pdbx_strand_id
1 'polypeptide(L)'
;NIDLEAAKQKVSYTWIPFIILFIAIYVVLMGFLATGWRYMLELLHGSSLPKWRIIGIYTKTQIYKYIPSNLMHVIARIYFATQLGPSKSNVVQSYFLEIVFMVLIGILIVLFSTLTGSFSLSEELINQIRDFSGGKLKGFSLGILIFGAVAIIFYLFKALKNYKSSVNKGNVMRIVKLILLLIGFFIGMGLVEYFVFHNLLGMDITFLYVIALFTITWLGMFVIPGAPGGIGIREFIVITLLSPIFGPDDPTIGIIIFRVITVLGDALLLPLGSIFLPEDISEAKEI
;
A
#
# COMPACT_ATOMS: atom_id res chain seq x y z
N ASN A 1 15.94 -21.99 11.52
CA ASN A 1 15.62 -22.98 10.48
C ASN A 1 14.11 -23.16 10.48
N ILE A 2 13.46 -22.82 9.39
CA ILE A 2 12.02 -23.08 9.18
C ILE A 2 11.88 -24.59 8.98
N ASP A 3 11.03 -25.25 9.77
CA ASP A 3 10.72 -26.65 9.55
C ASP A 3 9.76 -26.77 8.34
N LEU A 4 10.35 -27.00 7.17
CA LEU A 4 9.63 -27.16 5.91
C LEU A 4 8.63 -28.35 5.92
N GLU A 5 8.89 -29.38 6.72
CA GLU A 5 7.98 -30.53 6.85
C GLU A 5 6.75 -30.15 7.70
N ALA A 6 6.96 -29.42 8.79
CA ALA A 6 5.87 -28.87 9.60
C ALA A 6 5.01 -27.87 8.79
N ALA A 7 5.65 -27.03 7.98
CA ALA A 7 4.96 -26.10 7.09
C ALA A 7 4.09 -26.82 6.03
N LYS A 8 4.59 -27.89 5.41
CA LYS A 8 3.84 -28.70 4.44
C LYS A 8 2.62 -29.38 5.06
N GLN A 9 2.70 -29.82 6.32
CA GLN A 9 1.58 -30.47 7.01
C GLN A 9 0.46 -29.49 7.34
N LYS A 10 0.75 -28.20 7.53
CA LYS A 10 -0.26 -27.17 7.83
C LYS A 10 -1.00 -26.68 6.59
N VAL A 11 -0.35 -26.65 5.41
CA VAL A 11 -0.97 -26.18 4.18
C VAL A 11 -1.97 -27.21 3.63
N SER A 12 -3.24 -26.84 3.63
CA SER A 12 -4.32 -27.70 3.14
C SER A 12 -4.80 -27.27 1.74
N TYR A 13 -5.13 -28.24 0.89
CA TYR A 13 -5.77 -27.97 -0.40
C TYR A 13 -7.12 -27.23 -0.26
N THR A 14 -7.77 -27.32 0.90
CA THR A 14 -9.01 -26.59 1.21
C THR A 14 -8.80 -25.06 1.22
N TRP A 15 -7.57 -24.58 1.28
CA TRP A 15 -7.26 -23.14 1.25
C TRP A 15 -7.25 -22.54 -0.16
N ILE A 16 -7.13 -23.37 -1.20
CA ILE A 16 -7.04 -22.92 -2.60
C ILE A 16 -8.22 -22.00 -2.99
N PRO A 17 -9.50 -22.35 -2.71
CA PRO A 17 -10.62 -21.46 -3.05
C PRO A 17 -10.55 -20.10 -2.37
N PHE A 18 -10.09 -20.05 -1.12
CA PHE A 18 -9.90 -18.80 -0.39
C PHE A 18 -8.76 -17.96 -0.97
N ILE A 19 -7.64 -18.58 -1.35
CA ILE A 19 -6.54 -17.90 -2.01
C ILE A 19 -7.00 -17.27 -3.33
N ILE A 20 -7.76 -18.00 -4.16
CA ILE A 20 -8.33 -17.48 -5.41
C ILE A 20 -9.26 -16.30 -5.12
N LEU A 21 -10.14 -16.41 -4.12
CA LEU A 21 -11.02 -15.33 -3.69
C LEU A 21 -10.22 -14.10 -3.25
N PHE A 22 -9.16 -14.29 -2.46
CA PHE A 22 -8.32 -13.19 -1.98
C PHE A 22 -7.52 -12.51 -3.09
N ILE A 23 -7.08 -13.26 -4.10
CA ILE A 23 -6.49 -12.69 -5.32
C ILE A 23 -7.52 -11.79 -6.02
N ALA A 24 -8.76 -12.24 -6.16
CA ALA A 24 -9.82 -11.41 -6.75
C ALA A 24 -10.12 -10.16 -5.91
N ILE A 25 -10.20 -10.28 -4.59
CA ILE A 25 -10.36 -9.14 -3.67
C ILE A 25 -9.18 -8.18 -3.81
N TYR A 26 -7.95 -8.67 -3.85
CA TYR A 26 -6.75 -7.86 -4.06
C TYR A 26 -6.84 -7.03 -5.36
N VAL A 27 -7.25 -7.65 -6.47
CA VAL A 27 -7.44 -6.95 -7.76
C VAL A 27 -8.45 -5.81 -7.63
N VAL A 28 -9.57 -6.03 -6.93
CA VAL A 28 -10.58 -4.99 -6.67
C VAL A 28 -10.00 -3.86 -5.82
N LEU A 29 -9.26 -4.19 -4.75
CA LEU A 29 -8.63 -3.22 -3.85
C LEU A 29 -7.57 -2.38 -4.57
N MET A 30 -6.82 -2.98 -5.50
CA MET A 30 -5.91 -2.24 -6.38
C MET A 30 -6.67 -1.29 -7.32
N GLY A 31 -7.88 -1.63 -7.72
CA GLY A 31 -8.80 -0.73 -8.42
C GLY A 31 -9.19 0.51 -7.58
N PHE A 32 -9.27 0.37 -6.24
CA PHE A 32 -9.48 1.52 -5.34
C PHE A 32 -8.29 2.50 -5.42
N LEU A 33 -7.07 1.98 -5.33
CA LEU A 33 -5.87 2.80 -5.45
C LEU A 33 -5.77 3.46 -6.82
N ALA A 34 -6.02 2.72 -7.89
CA ALA A 34 -6.03 3.23 -9.26
C ALA A 34 -7.05 4.37 -9.44
N THR A 35 -8.26 4.22 -8.86
CA THR A 35 -9.29 5.25 -8.89
C THR A 35 -8.91 6.46 -8.04
N GLY A 36 -8.30 6.24 -6.88
CA GLY A 36 -7.77 7.29 -6.01
C GLY A 36 -6.68 8.11 -6.72
N TRP A 37 -5.72 7.43 -7.34
CA TRP A 37 -4.67 8.08 -8.13
C TRP A 37 -5.24 8.91 -9.30
N ARG A 38 -6.26 8.40 -9.99
CA ARG A 38 -6.97 9.15 -11.02
C ARG A 38 -7.53 10.46 -10.47
N TYR A 39 -8.19 10.45 -9.30
CA TYR A 39 -8.72 11.68 -8.70
C TYR A 39 -7.62 12.70 -8.39
N MET A 40 -6.49 12.26 -7.87
CA MET A 40 -5.34 13.13 -7.62
C MET A 40 -4.78 13.73 -8.91
N LEU A 41 -4.64 12.90 -9.95
CA LEU A 41 -4.14 13.34 -11.24
C LEU A 41 -5.09 14.34 -11.90
N GLU A 42 -6.41 14.11 -11.86
CA GLU A 42 -7.44 15.04 -12.36
C GLU A 42 -7.44 16.36 -11.57
N LEU A 43 -7.23 16.32 -10.25
CA LEU A 43 -7.09 17.52 -9.43
C LEU A 43 -5.91 18.37 -9.88
N LEU A 44 -4.76 17.78 -10.16
CA LEU A 44 -3.55 18.49 -10.58
C LEU A 44 -3.59 18.91 -12.04
N HIS A 45 -4.22 18.12 -12.90
CA HIS A 45 -4.36 18.42 -14.32
C HIS A 45 -5.41 19.50 -14.61
N GLY A 46 -6.42 19.64 -13.74
CA GLY A 46 -7.49 20.64 -13.85
C GLY A 46 -8.66 20.22 -14.75
N SER A 47 -8.63 19.05 -15.38
CA SER A 47 -9.70 18.50 -16.21
C SER A 47 -9.93 17.02 -15.96
N SER A 48 -11.09 16.50 -16.40
CA SER A 48 -11.39 15.07 -16.30
C SER A 48 -10.53 14.27 -17.29
N LEU A 49 -10.09 13.09 -16.86
CA LEU A 49 -9.27 12.18 -17.64
C LEU A 49 -10.06 10.90 -17.96
N PRO A 50 -9.74 10.20 -19.06
CA PRO A 50 -10.42 8.98 -19.46
C PRO A 50 -10.25 7.89 -18.38
N LYS A 51 -11.36 7.62 -17.65
CA LYS A 51 -11.39 6.79 -16.43
C LYS A 51 -10.66 5.46 -16.59
N TRP A 52 -11.05 4.68 -17.58
CA TRP A 52 -10.55 3.32 -17.74
C TRP A 52 -9.09 3.29 -18.21
N ARG A 53 -8.67 4.26 -19.04
CA ARG A 53 -7.27 4.38 -19.48
C ARG A 53 -6.35 4.69 -18.29
N ILE A 54 -6.73 5.63 -17.42
CA ILE A 54 -5.92 5.97 -16.22
C ILE A 54 -5.87 4.80 -15.25
N ILE A 55 -7.00 4.10 -15.01
CA ILE A 55 -7.03 2.89 -14.19
C ILE A 55 -6.17 1.79 -14.82
N GLY A 56 -6.25 1.60 -16.14
CA GLY A 56 -5.42 0.65 -16.88
C GLY A 56 -3.92 0.94 -16.76
N ILE A 57 -3.51 2.20 -16.85
CA ILE A 57 -2.11 2.60 -16.62
C ILE A 57 -1.65 2.21 -15.23
N TYR A 58 -2.44 2.55 -14.20
CA TYR A 58 -2.11 2.23 -12.81
C TYR A 58 -1.93 0.73 -12.61
N THR A 59 -2.91 -0.07 -13.01
CA THR A 59 -2.92 -1.52 -12.81
C THR A 59 -1.84 -2.23 -13.63
N LYS A 60 -1.67 -1.88 -14.90
CA LYS A 60 -0.62 -2.45 -15.77
C LYS A 60 0.78 -2.20 -15.22
N THR A 61 1.01 -1.03 -14.64
CA THR A 61 2.35 -0.65 -14.17
C THR A 61 2.72 -1.23 -12.81
N GLN A 62 1.78 -1.84 -12.07
CA GLN A 62 2.05 -2.42 -10.75
C GLN A 62 3.14 -3.50 -10.77
N ILE A 63 3.18 -4.33 -11.78
CA ILE A 63 4.16 -5.41 -11.89
C ILE A 63 5.61 -4.89 -11.96
N TYR A 64 5.81 -3.67 -12.45
CA TYR A 64 7.15 -3.08 -12.58
C TYR A 64 7.80 -2.70 -11.24
N LYS A 65 7.06 -2.75 -10.12
CA LYS A 65 7.64 -2.58 -8.77
C LYS A 65 8.59 -3.71 -8.38
N TYR A 66 8.51 -4.86 -9.05
CA TYR A 66 9.40 -6.01 -8.84
C TYR A 66 10.73 -5.89 -9.62
N ILE A 67 10.85 -4.93 -10.54
CA ILE A 67 12.12 -4.64 -11.21
C ILE A 67 13.07 -3.96 -10.22
N PRO A 68 14.35 -4.37 -10.15
CA PRO A 68 15.36 -3.71 -9.32
C PRO A 68 15.36 -2.19 -9.55
N SER A 69 15.37 -1.41 -8.51
CA SER A 69 15.26 0.05 -8.36
C SER A 69 13.94 0.55 -7.74
N ASN A 70 12.90 -0.28 -7.68
CA ASN A 70 11.57 0.06 -7.12
C ASN A 70 10.93 1.35 -7.69
N LEU A 71 11.50 1.94 -8.76
CA LEU A 71 11.02 3.17 -9.40
C LEU A 71 10.40 2.92 -10.78
N MET A 72 10.58 1.73 -11.35
CA MET A 72 10.15 1.45 -12.73
C MET A 72 8.64 1.59 -12.92
N HIS A 73 7.84 1.26 -11.90
CA HIS A 73 6.39 1.47 -11.95
C HIS A 73 6.02 2.96 -12.04
N VAL A 74 6.79 3.86 -11.38
CA VAL A 74 6.58 5.32 -11.45
C VAL A 74 6.97 5.85 -12.82
N ILE A 75 8.13 5.42 -13.34
CA ILE A 75 8.60 5.80 -14.67
C ILE A 75 7.60 5.38 -15.75
N ALA A 76 7.10 4.15 -15.66
CA ALA A 76 6.08 3.65 -16.57
C ALA A 76 4.76 4.44 -16.46
N ARG A 77 4.30 4.80 -15.24
CA ARG A 77 3.13 5.68 -15.07
C ARG A 77 3.34 7.04 -15.72
N ILE A 78 4.51 7.65 -15.55
CA ILE A 78 4.86 8.93 -16.19
C ILE A 78 4.77 8.78 -17.70
N TYR A 79 5.41 7.74 -18.26
CA TYR A 79 5.44 7.50 -19.70
C TYR A 79 4.03 7.39 -20.29
N PHE A 80 3.20 6.51 -19.75
CA PHE A 80 1.86 6.28 -20.27
C PHE A 80 0.87 7.43 -19.98
N ALA A 81 0.90 8.01 -18.77
CA ALA A 81 -0.08 9.04 -18.43
C ALA A 81 0.16 10.37 -19.15
N THR A 82 1.40 10.73 -19.45
CA THR A 82 1.69 11.97 -20.20
C THR A 82 1.16 11.94 -21.61
N GLN A 83 0.94 10.77 -22.19
CA GLN A 83 0.36 10.62 -23.52
C GLN A 83 -1.15 10.92 -23.54
N LEU A 84 -1.80 10.93 -22.37
CA LEU A 84 -3.22 11.26 -22.21
C LEU A 84 -3.45 12.74 -21.82
N GLY A 85 -2.41 13.59 -21.86
CA GLY A 85 -2.50 15.03 -21.65
C GLY A 85 -1.83 15.58 -20.39
N PRO A 86 -1.80 14.87 -19.23
CA PRO A 86 -1.13 15.39 -18.04
C PRO A 86 0.36 15.68 -18.27
N SER A 87 0.85 16.76 -17.66
CA SER A 87 2.29 17.05 -17.67
C SER A 87 3.06 16.03 -16.81
N LYS A 88 4.36 15.81 -17.11
CA LYS A 88 5.25 14.98 -16.27
C LYS A 88 5.20 15.42 -14.80
N SER A 89 5.18 16.73 -14.56
CA SER A 89 5.09 17.31 -13.22
C SER A 89 3.82 16.89 -12.49
N ASN A 90 2.65 16.92 -13.18
CA ASN A 90 1.38 16.51 -12.59
C ASN A 90 1.38 15.03 -12.21
N VAL A 91 1.95 14.17 -13.06
CA VAL A 91 2.04 12.72 -12.78
C VAL A 91 2.94 12.46 -11.57
N VAL A 92 4.11 13.09 -11.52
CA VAL A 92 5.04 12.96 -10.38
C VAL A 92 4.41 13.47 -9.10
N GLN A 93 3.79 14.65 -9.14
CA GLN A 93 3.11 15.22 -7.96
C GLN A 93 1.94 14.35 -7.49
N SER A 94 1.15 13.76 -8.41
CA SER A 94 0.05 12.87 -8.03
C SER A 94 0.54 11.61 -7.32
N TYR A 95 1.69 11.06 -7.73
CA TYR A 95 2.32 9.93 -7.07
C TYR A 95 2.78 10.28 -5.64
N PHE A 96 3.45 11.42 -5.48
CA PHE A 96 3.84 11.87 -4.14
C PHE A 96 2.64 12.15 -3.24
N LEU A 97 1.57 12.76 -3.76
CA LEU A 97 0.34 12.96 -3.01
C LEU A 97 -0.32 11.65 -2.59
N GLU A 98 -0.31 10.64 -3.48
CA GLU A 98 -0.79 9.29 -3.14
C GLU A 98 -0.06 8.75 -1.91
N ILE A 99 1.28 8.75 -1.91
CA ILE A 99 2.09 8.30 -0.78
C ILE A 99 1.74 9.09 0.49
N VAL A 100 1.66 10.41 0.38
CA VAL A 100 1.33 11.28 1.52
C VAL A 100 -0.02 10.92 2.15
N PHE A 101 -1.07 10.78 1.35
CA PHE A 101 -2.39 10.39 1.87
C PHE A 101 -2.38 8.99 2.49
N MET A 102 -1.70 8.05 1.85
CA MET A 102 -1.57 6.69 2.40
C MET A 102 -0.82 6.68 3.73
N VAL A 103 0.28 7.43 3.85
CA VAL A 103 1.04 7.57 5.11
C VAL A 103 0.17 8.19 6.21
N LEU A 104 -0.56 9.27 5.91
CA LEU A 104 -1.44 9.91 6.89
C LEU A 104 -2.54 8.96 7.39
N ILE A 105 -3.21 8.27 6.47
CA ILE A 105 -4.26 7.29 6.83
C ILE A 105 -3.65 6.13 7.61
N GLY A 106 -2.48 5.65 7.18
CA GLY A 106 -1.77 4.59 7.88
C GLY A 106 -1.40 4.97 9.32
N ILE A 107 -0.88 6.18 9.54
CA ILE A 107 -0.60 6.70 10.88
C ILE A 107 -1.88 6.74 11.73
N LEU A 108 -3.00 7.20 11.18
CA LEU A 108 -4.28 7.24 11.90
C LEU A 108 -4.77 5.84 12.27
N ILE A 109 -4.62 4.85 11.39
CA ILE A 109 -4.99 3.45 11.67
C ILE A 109 -4.15 2.88 12.81
N VAL A 110 -2.82 3.06 12.76
CA VAL A 110 -1.91 2.57 13.81
C VAL A 110 -2.19 3.25 15.14
N LEU A 111 -2.37 4.58 15.15
CA LEU A 111 -2.72 5.33 16.35
C LEU A 111 -4.05 4.86 16.95
N PHE A 112 -5.08 4.67 16.13
CA PHE A 112 -6.37 4.16 16.60
C PHE A 112 -6.23 2.77 17.21
N SER A 113 -5.51 1.84 16.54
CA SER A 113 -5.28 0.48 17.05
C SER A 113 -4.49 0.49 18.36
N THR A 114 -3.55 1.41 18.53
CA THR A 114 -2.77 1.57 19.77
C THR A 114 -3.63 2.17 20.90
N LEU A 115 -4.43 3.20 20.60
CA LEU A 115 -5.30 3.85 21.59
C LEU A 115 -6.41 2.91 22.12
N THR A 116 -6.87 1.98 21.30
CA THR A 116 -7.84 0.93 21.73
C THR A 116 -7.18 -0.20 22.51
N GLY A 117 -5.86 -0.18 22.69
CA GLY A 117 -5.10 -1.27 23.31
C GLY A 117 -5.01 -2.54 22.47
N SER A 118 -5.52 -2.51 21.23
CA SER A 118 -5.50 -3.68 20.35
C SER A 118 -4.15 -3.94 19.71
N PHE A 119 -3.29 -2.93 19.59
CA PHE A 119 -1.94 -3.03 19.08
C PHE A 119 -0.93 -2.45 20.07
N SER A 120 0.04 -3.27 20.47
CA SER A 120 1.18 -2.84 21.28
C SER A 120 2.46 -3.50 20.74
N LEU A 121 3.56 -2.77 20.76
CA LEU A 121 4.88 -3.35 20.54
C LEU A 121 5.30 -4.05 21.83
N SER A 122 5.91 -5.23 21.72
CA SER A 122 6.47 -5.91 22.88
C SER A 122 7.56 -5.05 23.54
N GLU A 123 7.68 -5.12 24.86
CA GLU A 123 8.74 -4.39 25.58
C GLU A 123 10.14 -4.79 25.08
N GLU A 124 10.31 -6.05 24.70
CA GLU A 124 11.55 -6.55 24.13
C GLU A 124 11.91 -5.84 22.82
N LEU A 125 10.95 -5.70 21.92
CA LEU A 125 11.16 -4.97 20.66
C LEU A 125 11.42 -3.48 20.91
N ILE A 126 10.70 -2.88 21.85
CA ILE A 126 10.94 -1.47 22.27
C ILE A 126 12.37 -1.32 22.79
N ASN A 127 12.84 -2.28 23.59
CA ASN A 127 14.20 -2.26 24.13
C ASN A 127 15.26 -2.49 23.03
N GLN A 128 15.05 -3.43 22.12
CA GLN A 128 15.94 -3.65 20.97
C GLN A 128 16.05 -2.40 20.09
N ILE A 129 14.93 -1.73 19.79
CA ILE A 129 14.91 -0.46 19.05
C ILE A 129 15.64 0.64 19.85
N ARG A 130 15.46 0.67 21.16
CA ARG A 130 16.15 1.61 22.04
C ARG A 130 17.67 1.40 22.06
N ASP A 131 18.11 0.14 22.18
CA ASP A 131 19.53 -0.23 22.23
C ASP A 131 20.21 0.05 20.88
N PHE A 132 19.57 -0.34 19.77
CA PHE A 132 20.05 -0.03 18.42
C PHE A 132 20.21 1.48 18.18
N SER A 133 19.35 2.29 18.79
CA SER A 133 19.36 3.75 18.65
C SER A 133 20.25 4.46 19.67
N GLY A 134 20.93 3.73 20.55
CA GLY A 134 21.74 4.31 21.63
C GLY A 134 20.94 5.23 22.56
N GLY A 135 19.67 4.92 22.81
CA GLY A 135 18.76 5.68 23.67
C GLY A 135 18.25 7.02 23.09
N LYS A 136 18.72 7.40 21.89
CA LYS A 136 18.37 8.68 21.24
C LYS A 136 17.00 8.69 20.57
N LEU A 137 16.34 7.53 20.44
CA LEU A 137 15.12 7.41 19.65
C LEU A 137 13.86 7.97 20.32
N LYS A 138 13.81 8.17 21.64
CA LYS A 138 12.63 8.76 22.31
C LYS A 138 12.28 10.18 21.82
N GLY A 139 13.28 10.97 21.41
CA GLY A 139 13.05 12.29 20.84
C GLY A 139 13.10 12.31 19.30
N PHE A 140 13.91 11.42 18.72
CA PHE A 140 14.21 11.43 17.29
C PHE A 140 13.11 10.78 16.44
N SER A 141 12.51 9.67 16.89
CA SER A 141 11.42 9.00 16.18
C SER A 141 10.12 9.82 16.20
N LEU A 142 9.77 10.37 17.36
CA LEU A 142 8.63 11.28 17.47
C LEU A 142 8.89 12.58 16.69
N GLY A 143 10.10 13.10 16.73
CA GLY A 143 10.55 14.27 15.97
C GLY A 143 10.48 14.05 14.46
N ILE A 144 10.94 12.90 13.93
CA ILE A 144 10.85 12.57 12.50
C ILE A 144 9.40 12.39 12.07
N LEU A 145 8.56 11.71 12.88
CA LEU A 145 7.14 11.55 12.60
C LEU A 145 6.41 12.89 12.59
N ILE A 146 6.68 13.76 13.58
CA ILE A 146 6.08 15.10 13.63
C ILE A 146 6.61 15.95 12.49
N PHE A 147 7.92 15.96 12.25
CA PHE A 147 8.54 16.74 11.17
C PHE A 147 8.08 16.24 9.79
N GLY A 148 8.00 14.93 9.60
CA GLY A 148 7.43 14.31 8.42
C GLY A 148 5.96 14.71 8.21
N ALA A 149 5.12 14.62 9.24
CA ALA A 149 3.73 15.03 9.20
C ALA A 149 3.59 16.55 8.91
N VAL A 150 4.40 17.39 9.56
CA VAL A 150 4.41 18.84 9.32
C VAL A 150 4.90 19.18 7.91
N ALA A 151 5.96 18.54 7.42
CA ALA A 151 6.44 18.71 6.04
C ALA A 151 5.38 18.27 5.01
N ILE A 152 4.68 17.18 5.29
CA ILE A 152 3.57 16.67 4.50
C ILE A 152 2.40 17.66 4.50
N ILE A 153 1.99 18.14 5.67
CA ILE A 153 0.91 19.14 5.81
C ILE A 153 1.30 20.43 5.10
N PHE A 154 2.54 20.87 5.26
CA PHE A 154 3.06 22.06 4.58
C PHE A 154 3.09 21.89 3.05
N TYR A 155 3.50 20.72 2.55
CA TYR A 155 3.49 20.41 1.13
C TYR A 155 2.06 20.35 0.58
N LEU A 156 1.13 19.73 1.32
CA LEU A 156 -0.29 19.71 0.98
C LEU A 156 -0.86 21.14 0.96
N PHE A 157 -0.54 21.95 1.97
CA PHE A 157 -0.99 23.34 2.04
C PHE A 157 -0.44 24.17 0.86
N LYS A 158 0.83 23.99 0.49
CA LYS A 158 1.45 24.65 -0.66
C LYS A 158 0.86 24.17 -1.98
N ALA A 159 0.63 22.86 -2.14
CA ALA A 159 -0.01 22.30 -3.31
C ALA A 159 -1.45 22.82 -3.44
N LEU A 160 -2.23 22.83 -2.36
CA LEU A 160 -3.59 23.35 -2.31
C LEU A 160 -3.64 24.88 -2.49
N LYS A 161 -2.65 25.63 -1.98
CA LYS A 161 -2.55 27.08 -2.13
C LYS A 161 -2.23 27.50 -3.58
N ASN A 162 -1.39 26.76 -4.27
CA ASN A 162 -1.14 26.95 -5.70
C ASN A 162 -2.36 26.59 -6.55
N TYR A 163 -3.28 25.80 -5.99
CA TYR A 163 -4.55 25.37 -6.57
C TYR A 163 -5.71 26.34 -6.28
N LYS A 164 -5.39 27.58 -5.88
CA LYS A 164 -6.31 28.63 -5.39
C LYS A 164 -7.46 29.01 -6.34
N SER A 165 -7.53 28.47 -7.54
CA SER A 165 -8.58 28.86 -8.50
C SER A 165 -9.86 28.01 -8.48
N SER A 166 -9.95 26.92 -7.69
CA SER A 166 -11.17 26.10 -7.70
C SER A 166 -11.37 25.22 -6.46
N VAL A 167 -11.62 25.78 -5.30
CA VAL A 167 -12.39 25.06 -4.28
C VAL A 167 -13.85 24.96 -4.77
N ASN A 168 -14.07 24.05 -5.72
CA ASN A 168 -15.39 23.72 -6.22
C ASN A 168 -15.89 22.48 -5.45
N LYS A 169 -17.22 22.39 -5.22
CA LYS A 169 -17.85 21.20 -4.60
C LYS A 169 -17.40 19.88 -5.24
N GLY A 170 -17.12 19.87 -6.54
CA GLY A 170 -16.60 18.71 -7.26
C GLY A 170 -15.23 18.25 -6.80
N ASN A 171 -14.32 19.16 -6.49
CA ASN A 171 -12.97 18.84 -6.03
C ASN A 171 -12.97 18.33 -4.58
N VAL A 172 -13.81 18.93 -3.71
CA VAL A 172 -14.01 18.41 -2.34
C VAL A 172 -14.55 16.98 -2.38
N MET A 173 -15.54 16.71 -3.23
CA MET A 173 -16.10 15.36 -3.39
C MET A 173 -15.05 14.35 -3.89
N ARG A 174 -14.14 14.75 -4.79
CA ARG A 174 -13.02 13.88 -5.25
C ARG A 174 -12.07 13.54 -4.09
N ILE A 175 -11.73 14.52 -3.24
CA ILE A 175 -10.87 14.30 -2.07
C ILE A 175 -11.55 13.35 -1.06
N VAL A 176 -12.84 13.56 -0.78
CA VAL A 176 -13.59 12.64 0.11
C VAL A 176 -13.61 11.23 -0.44
N LYS A 177 -13.93 11.07 -1.74
CA LYS A 177 -13.92 9.75 -2.39
C LYS A 177 -12.52 9.12 -2.35
N LEU A 178 -11.46 9.88 -2.58
CA LEU A 178 -10.09 9.43 -2.44
C LEU A 178 -9.82 8.87 -1.05
N ILE A 179 -10.12 9.62 0.00
CA ILE A 179 -9.89 9.19 1.39
C ILE A 179 -10.66 7.90 1.68
N LEU A 180 -11.93 7.81 1.28
CA LEU A 180 -12.75 6.60 1.46
C LEU A 180 -12.16 5.39 0.73
N LEU A 181 -11.65 5.57 -0.50
CA LEU A 181 -11.01 4.49 -1.25
C LEU A 181 -9.71 4.01 -0.59
N LEU A 182 -8.91 4.94 -0.06
CA LEU A 182 -7.67 4.58 0.64
C LEU A 182 -7.95 3.87 1.97
N ILE A 183 -8.92 4.33 2.75
CA ILE A 183 -9.39 3.65 3.96
C ILE A 183 -9.91 2.26 3.60
N GLY A 184 -10.74 2.15 2.56
CA GLY A 184 -11.26 0.88 2.07
C GLY A 184 -10.15 -0.09 1.64
N PHE A 185 -9.07 0.42 1.04
CA PHE A 185 -7.89 -0.38 0.70
C PHE A 185 -7.21 -0.95 1.94
N PHE A 186 -6.91 -0.13 2.96
CA PHE A 186 -6.27 -0.61 4.19
C PHE A 186 -7.15 -1.61 4.94
N ILE A 187 -8.45 -1.32 5.08
CA ILE A 187 -9.41 -2.23 5.72
C ILE A 187 -9.49 -3.55 4.93
N GLY A 188 -9.65 -3.49 3.63
CA GLY A 188 -9.78 -4.67 2.79
C GLY A 188 -8.54 -5.55 2.80
N MET A 189 -7.34 -4.96 2.70
CA MET A 189 -6.08 -5.70 2.80
C MET A 189 -5.86 -6.27 4.18
N GLY A 190 -6.18 -5.49 5.24
CA GLY A 190 -6.14 -5.98 6.62
C GLY A 190 -7.10 -7.16 6.85
N LEU A 191 -8.29 -7.17 6.22
CA LEU A 191 -9.23 -8.29 6.28
C LEU A 191 -8.68 -9.54 5.59
N VAL A 192 -8.03 -9.41 4.43
CA VAL A 192 -7.38 -10.54 3.74
C VAL A 192 -6.28 -11.12 4.62
N GLU A 193 -5.41 -10.28 5.17
CA GLU A 193 -4.31 -10.71 6.03
C GLU A 193 -4.84 -11.32 7.35
N TYR A 194 -5.86 -10.71 7.95
CA TYR A 194 -6.55 -11.24 9.15
C TYR A 194 -7.11 -12.64 8.90
N PHE A 195 -7.79 -12.84 7.76
CA PHE A 195 -8.33 -14.15 7.44
C PHE A 195 -7.22 -15.21 7.30
N VAL A 196 -6.09 -14.85 6.70
CA VAL A 196 -4.94 -15.75 6.60
C VAL A 196 -4.41 -16.13 7.98
N PHE A 197 -4.17 -15.17 8.86
CA PHE A 197 -3.59 -15.44 10.18
C PHE A 197 -4.60 -16.11 11.13
N HIS A 198 -5.82 -15.57 11.21
CA HIS A 198 -6.82 -16.04 12.17
C HIS A 198 -7.54 -17.33 11.70
N ASN A 199 -8.06 -17.33 10.47
CA ASN A 199 -8.93 -18.43 10.02
C ASN A 199 -8.16 -19.59 9.39
N LEU A 200 -7.09 -19.33 8.59
CA LEU A 200 -6.34 -20.41 7.97
C LEU A 200 -5.30 -21.00 8.92
N LEU A 201 -4.60 -20.17 9.69
CA LEU A 201 -3.54 -20.60 10.59
C LEU A 201 -4.00 -20.79 12.05
N GLY A 202 -5.23 -20.38 12.40
CA GLY A 202 -5.77 -20.53 13.75
C GLY A 202 -5.12 -19.65 14.81
N MET A 203 -4.46 -18.56 14.41
CA MET A 203 -3.82 -17.63 15.34
C MET A 203 -4.89 -16.82 16.09
N ASP A 204 -4.81 -16.76 17.41
CA ASP A 204 -5.71 -15.92 18.22
C ASP A 204 -5.23 -14.46 18.19
N ILE A 205 -5.58 -13.77 17.13
CA ILE A 205 -5.17 -12.39 16.84
C ILE A 205 -6.40 -11.54 16.49
N THR A 206 -6.43 -10.29 16.96
CA THR A 206 -7.57 -9.40 16.68
C THR A 206 -7.43 -8.73 15.30
N PHE A 207 -8.57 -8.39 14.67
CA PHE A 207 -8.56 -7.67 13.41
C PHE A 207 -7.83 -6.32 13.49
N LEU A 208 -8.02 -5.58 14.60
CA LEU A 208 -7.35 -4.29 14.79
C LEU A 208 -5.83 -4.42 14.93
N TYR A 209 -5.34 -5.52 15.48
CA TYR A 209 -3.90 -5.81 15.50
C TYR A 209 -3.39 -6.03 14.07
N VAL A 210 -4.08 -6.88 13.31
CA VAL A 210 -3.63 -7.25 11.95
C VAL A 210 -3.69 -6.07 10.99
N ILE A 211 -4.71 -5.21 11.05
CA ILE A 211 -4.75 -4.02 10.19
C ILE A 211 -3.62 -3.03 10.53
N ALA A 212 -3.26 -2.89 11.81
CA ALA A 212 -2.09 -2.11 12.21
C ALA A 212 -0.80 -2.75 11.70
N LEU A 213 -0.65 -4.07 11.83
CA LEU A 213 0.49 -4.83 11.31
C LEU A 213 0.63 -4.65 9.80
N PHE A 214 -0.45 -4.88 9.03
CA PHE A 214 -0.48 -4.64 7.59
C PHE A 214 -0.02 -3.21 7.25
N THR A 215 -0.56 -2.24 7.98
CA THR A 215 -0.26 -0.82 7.75
C THR A 215 1.20 -0.52 8.02
N ILE A 216 1.77 -1.01 9.12
CA ILE A 216 3.19 -0.82 9.48
C ILE A 216 4.09 -1.47 8.43
N THR A 217 3.78 -2.70 8.01
CA THR A 217 4.55 -3.40 6.96
C THR A 217 4.50 -2.66 5.64
N TRP A 218 3.34 -2.10 5.30
CA TRP A 218 3.15 -1.31 4.08
C TRP A 218 3.94 0.01 4.15
N LEU A 219 3.87 0.74 5.27
CA LEU A 219 4.65 1.96 5.50
C LEU A 219 6.16 1.68 5.49
N GLY A 220 6.59 0.55 6.06
CA GLY A 220 8.00 0.14 6.11
C GLY A 220 8.64 0.03 4.71
N MET A 221 7.87 -0.33 3.69
CA MET A 221 8.36 -0.41 2.31
C MET A 221 8.78 0.95 1.72
N PHE A 222 8.26 2.07 2.25
CA PHE A 222 8.66 3.41 1.81
C PHE A 222 9.90 3.93 2.54
N VAL A 223 10.16 3.41 3.76
CA VAL A 223 11.30 3.84 4.58
C VAL A 223 12.62 3.23 4.06
N ILE A 224 12.56 2.02 3.51
CA ILE A 224 13.75 1.29 3.03
C ILE A 224 13.73 1.27 1.49
N PRO A 225 14.43 2.20 0.83
CA PRO A 225 14.49 2.22 -0.62
C PRO A 225 15.30 1.03 -1.15
N GLY A 226 14.90 0.50 -2.31
CA GLY A 226 15.67 -0.52 -3.04
C GLY A 226 15.20 -1.97 -2.86
N ALA A 227 14.25 -2.26 -1.98
CA ALA A 227 13.65 -3.59 -1.89
C ALA A 227 12.55 -3.78 -2.95
N PRO A 228 12.78 -4.56 -4.03
CA PRO A 228 11.81 -4.73 -5.10
C PRO A 228 10.48 -5.29 -4.56
N GLY A 229 9.37 -4.57 -4.73
CA GLY A 229 8.06 -4.97 -4.22
C GLY A 229 8.00 -5.19 -2.70
N GLY A 230 8.95 -4.62 -1.92
CA GLY A 230 9.04 -4.78 -0.46
C GLY A 230 9.49 -6.17 -0.01
N ILE A 231 10.20 -6.93 -0.88
CA ILE A 231 10.72 -8.26 -0.55
C ILE A 231 11.71 -8.16 0.61
N GLY A 232 11.52 -9.01 1.63
CA GLY A 232 12.34 -9.03 2.85
C GLY A 232 11.83 -8.10 3.94
N ILE A 233 11.36 -6.90 3.63
CA ILE A 233 10.94 -5.91 4.63
C ILE A 233 9.65 -6.33 5.32
N ARG A 234 8.65 -6.72 4.54
CA ARG A 234 7.35 -7.13 5.05
C ARG A 234 7.48 -8.41 5.88
N GLU A 235 8.20 -9.38 5.36
CA GLU A 235 8.49 -10.65 6.05
C GLU A 235 9.22 -10.38 7.37
N PHE A 236 10.25 -9.55 7.34
CA PHE A 236 11.00 -9.17 8.55
C PHE A 236 10.10 -8.55 9.62
N ILE A 237 9.27 -7.57 9.25
CA ILE A 237 8.39 -6.88 10.22
C ILE A 237 7.35 -7.86 10.80
N VAL A 238 6.69 -8.66 9.97
CA VAL A 238 5.66 -9.62 10.42
C VAL A 238 6.28 -10.66 11.36
N ILE A 239 7.40 -11.28 10.96
CA ILE A 239 8.07 -12.29 11.77
C ILE A 239 8.56 -11.67 13.09
N THR A 240 9.16 -10.48 13.06
CA THR A 240 9.64 -9.80 14.27
C THR A 240 8.52 -9.48 15.25
N LEU A 241 7.35 -9.06 14.77
CA LEU A 241 6.23 -8.68 15.62
C LEU A 241 5.41 -9.87 16.14
N LEU A 242 5.27 -10.93 15.35
CA LEU A 242 4.40 -12.05 15.70
C LEU A 242 5.13 -13.26 16.29
N SER A 243 6.40 -13.49 15.96
CA SER A 243 7.13 -14.68 16.48
C SER A 243 7.25 -14.74 18.00
N PRO A 244 7.37 -13.64 18.74
CA PRO A 244 7.37 -13.68 20.20
C PRO A 244 6.06 -14.20 20.80
N ILE A 245 4.95 -14.07 20.06
CA ILE A 245 3.60 -14.43 20.52
C ILE A 245 3.22 -15.85 20.04
N PHE A 246 3.48 -16.15 18.77
CA PHE A 246 2.98 -17.35 18.08
C PHE A 246 4.06 -18.33 17.64
N GLY A 247 5.33 -18.07 17.96
CA GLY A 247 6.46 -18.77 17.36
C GLY A 247 6.76 -18.31 15.94
N PRO A 248 7.89 -18.75 15.34
CA PRO A 248 8.33 -18.23 14.03
C PRO A 248 7.59 -18.86 12.85
N ASP A 249 7.03 -20.06 12.97
CA ASP A 249 6.52 -20.83 11.84
C ASP A 249 5.21 -20.26 11.29
N ASP A 250 4.22 -20.02 12.14
CA ASP A 250 2.90 -19.54 11.71
C ASP A 250 2.95 -18.13 11.08
N PRO A 251 3.63 -17.14 11.67
CA PRO A 251 3.83 -15.84 11.03
C PRO A 251 4.54 -15.95 9.67
N THR A 252 5.52 -16.85 9.56
CA THR A 252 6.26 -17.05 8.31
C THR A 252 5.37 -17.66 7.23
N ILE A 253 4.59 -18.70 7.54
CA ILE A 253 3.64 -19.31 6.61
C ILE A 253 2.60 -18.27 6.17
N GLY A 254 2.03 -17.52 7.13
CA GLY A 254 1.00 -16.53 6.87
C GLY A 254 1.46 -15.43 5.92
N ILE A 255 2.66 -14.87 6.17
CA ILE A 255 3.18 -13.81 5.29
C ILE A 255 3.56 -14.34 3.90
N ILE A 256 4.01 -15.59 3.78
CA ILE A 256 4.28 -16.22 2.48
C ILE A 256 2.96 -16.40 1.70
N ILE A 257 1.89 -16.90 2.33
CA ILE A 257 0.57 -17.03 1.69
C ILE A 257 0.07 -15.66 1.24
N PHE A 258 0.11 -14.66 2.10
CA PHE A 258 -0.28 -13.29 1.77
C PHE A 258 0.54 -12.73 0.61
N ARG A 259 1.81 -13.08 0.54
CA ARG A 259 2.70 -12.71 -0.56
C ARG A 259 2.28 -13.35 -1.88
N VAL A 260 1.98 -14.65 -1.86
CA VAL A 260 1.47 -15.36 -3.04
C VAL A 260 0.21 -14.68 -3.58
N ILE A 261 -0.73 -14.31 -2.69
CA ILE A 261 -1.95 -13.60 -3.06
C ILE A 261 -1.62 -12.27 -3.76
N THR A 262 -0.73 -11.46 -3.18
CA THR A 262 -0.41 -10.13 -3.72
C THR A 262 0.39 -10.20 -5.02
N VAL A 263 1.36 -11.12 -5.13
CA VAL A 263 2.17 -11.31 -6.36
C VAL A 263 1.34 -11.84 -7.52
N LEU A 264 0.50 -12.85 -7.27
CA LEU A 264 -0.41 -13.36 -8.30
C LEU A 264 -1.46 -12.33 -8.69
N GLY A 265 -1.96 -11.56 -7.73
CA GLY A 265 -2.84 -10.44 -8.01
C GLY A 265 -2.18 -9.37 -8.90
N ASP A 266 -0.94 -8.98 -8.61
CA ASP A 266 -0.19 -8.06 -9.46
C ASP A 266 0.05 -8.62 -10.88
N ALA A 267 0.33 -9.92 -10.98
CA ALA A 267 0.47 -10.58 -12.27
C ALA A 267 -0.83 -10.54 -13.10
N LEU A 268 -2.00 -10.69 -12.44
CA LEU A 268 -3.31 -10.56 -13.09
C LEU A 268 -3.64 -9.12 -13.47
N LEU A 269 -3.15 -8.13 -12.73
CA LEU A 269 -3.37 -6.72 -13.05
C LEU A 269 -2.71 -6.30 -14.36
N LEU A 270 -1.64 -6.96 -14.78
CA LEU A 270 -0.94 -6.66 -16.03
C LEU A 270 -1.84 -6.84 -17.27
N PRO A 271 -2.42 -8.04 -17.54
CA PRO A 271 -3.32 -8.22 -18.68
C PRO A 271 -4.62 -7.41 -18.51
N LEU A 272 -5.20 -7.35 -17.30
CA LEU A 272 -6.42 -6.58 -17.05
C LEU A 272 -6.21 -5.09 -17.34
N GLY A 273 -5.09 -4.50 -16.93
CA GLY A 273 -4.77 -3.11 -17.23
C GLY A 273 -4.52 -2.88 -18.72
N SER A 274 -3.96 -3.87 -19.42
CA SER A 274 -3.69 -3.78 -20.85
C SER A 274 -4.95 -3.74 -21.72
N ILE A 275 -6.07 -4.35 -21.26
CA ILE A 275 -7.35 -4.31 -21.97
C ILE A 275 -7.87 -2.87 -22.14
N PHE A 276 -7.54 -1.97 -21.21
CA PHE A 276 -7.99 -0.58 -21.24
C PHE A 276 -7.04 0.37 -21.98
N LEU A 277 -5.92 -0.16 -22.50
CA LEU A 277 -4.93 0.61 -23.23
C LEU A 277 -4.90 0.14 -24.68
N PRO A 278 -5.02 1.04 -25.68
CA PRO A 278 -4.87 0.68 -27.07
C PRO A 278 -3.45 0.14 -27.32
N GLU A 279 -3.31 -0.77 -28.29
CA GLU A 279 -2.03 -1.37 -28.68
C GLU A 279 -1.06 -0.29 -29.19
N ASP A 280 -1.60 0.72 -29.84
CA ASP A 280 -0.81 1.87 -30.34
C ASP A 280 -1.28 3.15 -29.66
N ILE A 281 -0.49 3.62 -28.68
CA ILE A 281 -0.80 4.84 -27.93
C ILE A 281 -0.66 6.09 -28.81
N SER A 282 -0.03 5.98 -30.01
CA SER A 282 0.06 7.07 -30.98
C SER A 282 -1.30 7.46 -31.55
N GLU A 283 -2.25 6.54 -31.67
CA GLU A 283 -3.63 6.80 -32.10
C GLU A 283 -4.47 7.55 -31.03
N ALA A 284 -4.02 7.60 -29.79
CA ALA A 284 -4.74 8.27 -28.69
C ALA A 284 -4.72 9.81 -28.78
N LYS A 285 -3.97 10.39 -29.74
CA LYS A 285 -3.89 11.85 -29.94
C LYS A 285 -4.98 12.41 -30.87
N GLU A 286 -5.74 11.55 -31.55
CA GLU A 286 -6.73 11.95 -32.56
C GLU A 286 -8.20 11.83 -32.10
N ILE A 287 -8.47 11.48 -30.82
CA ILE A 287 -9.79 11.43 -30.23
C ILE A 287 -9.85 12.40 -29.03
#